data_b7dd370d4fcfa3cb7b510ad085115d57
#
_entry.id   b7dd370d4fcfa3cb7b510ad085115d57
#
_cell.length_a   1.000
_cell.length_b   1.000
_cell.length_c   1.000
_cell.angle_alpha   90.00
_cell.angle_beta   90.00
_cell.angle_gamma   90.00
#
_symmetry.space_group_name_H-M   'P 1'
#
loop_
_entity.id
_entity.type
_entity.pdbx_description
1 polymer ?
#
loop_
_entity_poly.entity_id
_entity_poly.type
_entity_poly.pdbx_seq_one_letter_code
_entity_poly.pdbx_strand_id
1 'polypeptide(L)'
;MNNTTRALVVGLAFALSACGKSTQSDVNQAARNRATDVAKASQAAQPAVDAANRNLVTAQQDANIKVANATAAADQSVNKAAVSQDKAQAKADYNVAMARIEGNLKVAQEKCAMQPADMQTACEQDAQAIHDQAVNAAVAQLDRVMQQPG
;
A
#
# COMPACT_ATOMS: atom_id res chain seq x y z
N MET A 1 23.00 13.84 10.95
CA MET A 1 22.11 14.90 11.44
C MET A 1 22.21 14.88 12.95
N ASN A 2 22.90 15.89 13.48
CA ASN A 2 23.41 15.89 14.85
C ASN A 2 22.35 16.41 15.82
N ASN A 3 21.84 15.51 16.65
CA ASN A 3 21.02 15.88 17.80
C ASN A 3 21.96 16.25 18.96
N THR A 4 22.25 17.53 19.07
CA THR A 4 22.89 18.11 20.24
C THR A 4 21.85 18.25 21.36
N THR A 5 21.74 17.23 22.17
CA THR A 5 21.01 17.27 23.44
C THR A 5 21.81 18.17 24.38
N ARG A 6 21.44 19.43 24.48
CA ARG A 6 21.93 20.33 25.52
C ARG A 6 21.24 19.99 26.83
N ALA A 7 21.90 19.15 27.61
CA ALA A 7 21.58 18.96 29.00
C ALA A 7 21.94 20.25 29.76
N LEU A 8 20.91 21.00 30.17
CA LEU A 8 21.05 22.11 31.10
C LEU A 8 21.28 21.53 32.50
N VAL A 9 22.55 21.34 32.84
CA VAL A 9 22.94 21.08 34.22
C VAL A 9 22.85 22.39 34.99
N VAL A 10 21.71 22.58 35.69
CA VAL A 10 21.58 23.67 36.65
C VAL A 10 22.38 23.25 37.88
N GLY A 11 23.63 23.75 37.93
CA GLY A 11 24.49 23.61 39.11
C GLY A 11 23.92 24.42 40.26
N LEU A 12 23.31 23.75 41.23
CA LEU A 12 23.01 24.35 42.53
C LEU A 12 24.31 24.48 43.31
N ALA A 13 24.91 25.67 43.23
CA ALA A 13 25.98 26.10 44.14
C ALA A 13 25.31 26.38 45.51
N PHE A 14 25.40 25.44 46.43
CA PHE A 14 25.11 25.70 47.83
C PHE A 14 26.24 26.53 48.42
N ALA A 15 26.02 27.80 48.57
CA ALA A 15 26.83 28.64 49.42
C ALA A 15 26.50 28.32 50.88
N LEU A 16 27.32 27.50 51.47
CA LEU A 16 27.36 27.33 52.94
C LEU A 16 28.04 28.55 53.58
N SER A 17 27.24 29.52 53.93
CA SER A 17 27.72 30.67 54.73
C SER A 17 26.73 30.96 55.83
N ALA A 18 27.30 30.98 57.05
CA ALA A 18 26.77 31.53 58.32
C ALA A 18 25.82 30.59 59.08
N CYS A 19 26.40 30.03 60.16
CA CYS A 19 25.68 29.57 61.35
C CYS A 19 25.00 30.72 62.09
N GLY A 20 23.92 31.26 61.56
CA GLY A 20 22.89 31.96 62.33
C GLY A 20 21.87 30.89 62.77
N LYS A 21 21.42 30.94 64.02
CA LYS A 21 20.31 30.07 64.47
C LYS A 21 19.07 30.33 63.64
N SER A 22 18.85 29.53 62.59
CA SER A 22 17.62 29.58 61.80
C SER A 22 16.46 29.21 62.71
N THR A 23 15.45 30.04 62.75
CA THR A 23 14.23 29.77 63.50
C THR A 23 13.30 28.86 62.71
N GLN A 24 12.39 28.20 63.36
CA GLN A 24 11.34 27.36 62.66
C GLN A 24 10.54 28.24 61.68
N SER A 25 10.45 29.55 61.97
CA SER A 25 9.81 30.50 61.07
C SER A 25 10.55 30.64 59.74
N ASP A 26 11.87 30.71 59.79
CA ASP A 26 12.72 30.86 58.58
C ASP A 26 12.64 29.61 57.71
N VAL A 27 12.61 28.42 58.33
CA VAL A 27 12.43 27.14 57.60
C VAL A 27 11.06 27.09 56.93
N ASN A 28 10.01 27.49 57.65
CA ASN A 28 8.67 27.50 57.10
C ASN A 28 8.53 28.55 55.96
N GLN A 29 9.20 29.69 56.08
CA GLN A 29 9.21 30.69 54.99
C GLN A 29 9.98 30.18 53.73
N ALA A 30 11.13 29.58 53.92
CA ALA A 30 11.87 28.98 52.84
C ALA A 30 11.06 27.84 52.14
N ALA A 31 10.34 27.05 52.92
CA ALA A 31 9.46 26.00 52.33
C ALA A 31 8.33 26.60 51.51
N ARG A 32 7.68 27.69 51.97
CA ARG A 32 6.64 28.40 51.19
C ARG A 32 7.19 29.03 49.93
N ASN A 33 8.35 29.70 50.03
CA ASN A 33 8.99 30.29 48.86
C ASN A 33 9.33 29.22 47.80
N ARG A 34 9.92 28.08 48.26
CA ARG A 34 10.20 26.96 47.34
C ARG A 34 8.94 26.41 46.68
N ALA A 35 7.83 26.25 47.43
CA ALA A 35 6.57 25.79 46.87
C ALA A 35 6.04 26.77 45.80
N THR A 36 6.14 28.08 46.05
CA THR A 36 5.77 29.12 45.09
C THR A 36 6.65 29.09 43.85
N ASP A 37 7.94 28.92 44.00
CA ASP A 37 8.88 28.88 42.86
C ASP A 37 8.68 27.63 42.01
N VAL A 38 8.41 26.48 42.63
CA VAL A 38 8.06 25.25 41.91
C VAL A 38 6.74 25.42 41.13
N ALA A 39 5.73 26.05 41.76
CA ALA A 39 4.47 26.31 41.08
C ALA A 39 4.64 27.24 39.88
N LYS A 40 5.41 28.34 40.03
CA LYS A 40 5.75 29.24 38.92
C LYS A 40 6.51 28.52 37.80
N ALA A 41 7.49 27.71 38.14
CA ALA A 41 8.27 26.95 37.17
C ALA A 41 7.39 25.97 36.41
N SER A 42 6.47 25.28 37.09
CA SER A 42 5.51 24.38 36.47
C SER A 42 4.56 25.10 35.52
N GLN A 43 4.02 26.26 35.92
CA GLN A 43 3.17 27.08 35.07
C GLN A 43 3.92 27.61 33.84
N ALA A 44 5.18 28.00 34.00
CA ALA A 44 6.00 28.48 32.90
C ALA A 44 6.37 27.35 31.90
N ALA A 45 6.49 26.10 32.37
CA ALA A 45 6.78 24.94 31.52
C ALA A 45 5.53 24.43 30.78
N GLN A 46 4.32 24.64 31.29
CA GLN A 46 3.09 24.08 30.73
C GLN A 46 2.88 24.43 29.25
N PRO A 47 3.06 25.68 28.78
CA PRO A 47 2.90 26.02 27.37
C PRO A 47 3.83 25.25 26.44
N ALA A 48 5.06 24.98 26.91
CA ALA A 48 6.02 24.21 26.13
C ALA A 48 5.61 22.73 26.00
N VAL A 49 5.10 22.15 27.10
CA VAL A 49 4.56 20.79 27.10
C VAL A 49 3.34 20.68 26.19
N ASP A 50 2.44 21.63 26.25
CA ASP A 50 1.23 21.67 25.41
C ASP A 50 1.59 21.83 23.92
N ALA A 51 2.59 22.66 23.61
CA ALA A 51 3.09 22.80 22.25
C ALA A 51 3.73 21.50 21.74
N ALA A 52 4.54 20.84 22.57
CA ALA A 52 5.15 19.56 22.23
C ALA A 52 4.09 18.47 21.98
N ASN A 53 3.07 18.41 22.81
CA ASN A 53 1.97 17.47 22.63
C ASN A 53 1.18 17.73 21.33
N ARG A 54 0.88 18.99 21.01
CA ARG A 54 0.25 19.35 19.72
C ARG A 54 1.10 18.93 18.54
N ASN A 55 2.39 19.21 18.58
CA ASN A 55 3.31 18.83 17.52
C ASN A 55 3.40 17.31 17.34
N LEU A 56 3.39 16.55 18.44
CA LEU A 56 3.39 15.10 18.40
C LEU A 56 2.10 14.57 17.73
N VAL A 57 0.94 15.09 18.12
CA VAL A 57 -0.35 14.69 17.52
C VAL A 57 -0.36 14.99 16.01
N THR A 58 0.09 16.19 15.61
CA THR A 58 0.17 16.56 14.19
C THR A 58 1.13 15.64 13.43
N ALA A 59 2.31 15.38 13.97
CA ALA A 59 3.28 14.48 13.33
C ALA A 59 2.74 13.05 13.19
N GLN A 60 1.96 12.59 14.15
CA GLN A 60 1.34 11.27 14.11
C GLN A 60 0.21 11.19 13.06
N GLN A 61 -0.60 12.25 12.93
CA GLN A 61 -1.60 12.37 11.88
C GLN A 61 -0.98 12.39 10.49
N ASP A 62 0.06 13.19 10.30
CA ASP A 62 0.79 13.28 9.03
C ASP A 62 1.42 11.93 8.64
N ALA A 63 2.00 11.22 9.60
CA ALA A 63 2.55 9.89 9.38
C ALA A 63 1.46 8.89 8.95
N ASN A 64 0.31 8.91 9.62
CA ASN A 64 -0.81 8.04 9.27
C ASN A 64 -1.36 8.32 7.87
N ILE A 65 -1.49 9.59 7.48
CA ILE A 65 -1.90 9.99 6.13
C ILE A 65 -0.91 9.50 5.08
N LYS A 66 0.39 9.66 5.33
CA LYS A 66 1.44 9.19 4.41
C LYS A 66 1.41 7.67 4.24
N VAL A 67 1.23 6.93 5.33
CA VAL A 67 1.10 5.46 5.29
C VAL A 67 -0.14 5.06 4.50
N ALA A 68 -1.29 5.67 4.77
CA ALA A 68 -2.53 5.38 4.04
C ALA A 68 -2.39 5.64 2.53
N ASN A 69 -1.80 6.77 2.15
CA ASN A 69 -1.57 7.11 0.75
C ASN A 69 -0.59 6.14 0.06
N ALA A 70 0.47 5.75 0.76
CA ALA A 70 1.45 4.79 0.24
C ALA A 70 0.81 3.40 0.04
N THR A 71 -0.03 2.95 0.98
CA THR A 71 -0.77 1.69 0.87
C THR A 71 -1.72 1.73 -0.32
N ALA A 72 -2.52 2.78 -0.47
CA ALA A 72 -3.44 2.92 -1.59
C ALA A 72 -2.71 2.93 -2.96
N ALA A 73 -1.56 3.60 -3.05
CA ALA A 73 -0.74 3.60 -4.26
C ALA A 73 -0.14 2.22 -4.57
N ALA A 74 0.29 1.49 -3.54
CA ALA A 74 0.79 0.12 -3.68
C ALA A 74 -0.32 -0.82 -4.17
N ASP A 75 -1.51 -0.76 -3.58
CA ASP A 75 -2.67 -1.57 -3.97
C ASP A 75 -3.06 -1.31 -5.44
N GLN A 76 -3.09 -0.05 -5.86
CA GLN A 76 -3.33 0.29 -7.27
C GLN A 76 -2.26 -0.30 -8.20
N SER A 77 -1.00 -0.27 -7.79
CA SER A 77 0.10 -0.81 -8.60
C SER A 77 0.00 -2.34 -8.72
N VAL A 78 -0.33 -3.02 -7.63
CA VAL A 78 -0.56 -4.47 -7.62
C VAL A 78 -1.74 -4.86 -8.51
N ASN A 79 -2.86 -4.15 -8.39
CA ASN A 79 -4.05 -4.41 -9.21
C ASN A 79 -3.76 -4.21 -10.70
N LYS A 80 -3.06 -3.14 -11.09
CA LYS A 80 -2.65 -2.91 -12.49
C LYS A 80 -1.72 -4.01 -13.01
N ALA A 81 -0.77 -4.46 -12.18
CA ALA A 81 0.12 -5.55 -12.55
C ALA A 81 -0.63 -6.87 -12.74
N ALA A 82 -1.58 -7.19 -11.84
CA ALA A 82 -2.42 -8.39 -11.94
C ALA A 82 -3.26 -8.38 -13.22
N VAL A 83 -3.97 -7.27 -13.52
CA VAL A 83 -4.75 -7.14 -14.76
C VAL A 83 -3.86 -7.24 -16.01
N SER A 84 -2.66 -6.67 -15.97
CA SER A 84 -1.68 -6.79 -17.07
C SER A 84 -1.24 -8.23 -17.29
N GLN A 85 -1.00 -8.97 -16.21
CA GLN A 85 -0.64 -10.39 -16.26
C GLN A 85 -1.79 -11.22 -16.83
N ASP A 86 -3.03 -11.00 -16.37
CA ASP A 86 -4.22 -11.71 -16.86
C ASP A 86 -4.42 -11.48 -18.37
N LYS A 87 -4.24 -10.24 -18.83
CA LYS A 87 -4.32 -9.91 -20.27
C LYS A 87 -3.20 -10.60 -21.08
N ALA A 88 -1.99 -10.68 -20.54
CA ALA A 88 -0.90 -11.39 -21.21
C ALA A 88 -1.18 -12.90 -21.29
N GLN A 89 -1.67 -13.49 -20.20
CA GLN A 89 -2.06 -14.90 -20.16
C GLN A 89 -3.20 -15.18 -21.15
N ALA A 90 -4.24 -14.35 -21.18
CA ALA A 90 -5.36 -14.51 -22.10
C ALA A 90 -4.93 -14.51 -23.58
N LYS A 91 -3.96 -13.65 -23.94
CA LYS A 91 -3.36 -13.65 -25.29
C LYS A 91 -2.60 -14.92 -25.58
N ALA A 92 -1.83 -15.43 -24.63
CA ALA A 92 -1.10 -16.69 -24.80
C ALA A 92 -2.08 -17.88 -24.98
N ASP A 93 -3.11 -17.94 -24.15
CA ASP A 93 -4.15 -18.97 -24.22
C ASP A 93 -4.93 -18.90 -25.55
N TYR A 94 -5.23 -17.69 -26.03
CA TYR A 94 -5.83 -17.49 -27.34
C TYR A 94 -4.94 -18.03 -28.46
N ASN A 95 -3.65 -17.75 -28.47
CA ASN A 95 -2.72 -18.25 -29.47
C ASN A 95 -2.66 -19.78 -29.47
N VAL A 96 -2.63 -20.39 -28.30
CA VAL A 96 -2.67 -21.85 -28.14
C VAL A 96 -4.00 -22.42 -28.65
N ALA A 97 -5.11 -21.77 -28.34
CA ALA A 97 -6.45 -22.19 -28.81
C ALA A 97 -6.51 -22.11 -30.34
N MET A 98 -6.06 -21.01 -30.95
CA MET A 98 -6.03 -20.85 -32.42
C MET A 98 -5.20 -21.93 -33.10
N ALA A 99 -3.98 -22.23 -32.59
CA ALA A 99 -3.16 -23.28 -33.14
C ALA A 99 -3.83 -24.67 -33.08
N ARG A 100 -4.59 -24.95 -32.01
CA ARG A 100 -5.38 -26.19 -31.88
C ARG A 100 -6.56 -26.22 -32.85
N ILE A 101 -7.28 -25.10 -32.99
CA ILE A 101 -8.44 -24.97 -33.89
C ILE A 101 -8.01 -25.19 -35.35
N GLU A 102 -6.92 -24.54 -35.77
CA GLU A 102 -6.34 -24.73 -37.10
C GLU A 102 -5.86 -26.18 -37.34
N GLY A 103 -5.18 -26.76 -36.34
CA GLY A 103 -4.76 -28.15 -36.39
C GLY A 103 -5.93 -29.13 -36.52
N ASN A 104 -7.02 -28.88 -35.77
CA ASN A 104 -8.23 -29.68 -35.85
C ASN A 104 -8.92 -29.57 -37.20
N LEU A 105 -8.99 -28.36 -37.80
CA LEU A 105 -9.52 -28.18 -39.14
C LEU A 105 -8.74 -28.99 -40.17
N LYS A 106 -7.41 -28.92 -40.10
CA LYS A 106 -6.53 -29.67 -40.99
C LYS A 106 -6.76 -31.17 -40.92
N VAL A 107 -6.85 -31.72 -39.69
CA VAL A 107 -7.19 -33.13 -39.46
C VAL A 107 -8.56 -33.46 -39.97
N ALA A 108 -9.58 -32.60 -39.82
CA ALA A 108 -10.92 -32.81 -40.34
C ALA A 108 -10.93 -32.82 -41.85
N GLN A 109 -10.24 -31.87 -42.51
CA GLN A 109 -10.11 -31.83 -43.98
C GLN A 109 -9.47 -33.09 -44.55
N GLU A 110 -8.40 -33.59 -43.94
CA GLU A 110 -7.79 -34.86 -44.34
C GLU A 110 -8.75 -36.05 -44.20
N LYS A 111 -9.57 -36.07 -43.14
CA LYS A 111 -10.62 -37.08 -42.97
C LYS A 111 -11.73 -36.97 -44.03
N CYS A 112 -12.10 -35.73 -44.40
CA CYS A 112 -13.09 -35.50 -45.46
C CYS A 112 -12.55 -35.97 -46.81
N ALA A 113 -11.29 -35.76 -47.11
CA ALA A 113 -10.66 -36.21 -48.33
C ALA A 113 -10.64 -37.76 -48.51
N MET A 114 -10.77 -38.50 -47.41
CA MET A 114 -10.89 -39.97 -47.43
C MET A 114 -12.34 -40.48 -47.64
N GLN A 115 -13.33 -39.57 -47.66
CA GLN A 115 -14.73 -39.91 -47.89
C GLN A 115 -15.00 -40.14 -49.39
N PRO A 116 -16.13 -40.81 -49.74
CA PRO A 116 -16.64 -40.84 -51.12
C PRO A 116 -16.87 -39.45 -51.68
N ALA A 117 -16.60 -39.23 -52.95
CA ALA A 117 -16.59 -37.93 -53.59
C ALA A 117 -17.90 -37.13 -53.43
N ASP A 118 -19.04 -37.80 -53.39
CA ASP A 118 -20.36 -37.19 -53.14
C ASP A 118 -20.57 -36.71 -51.70
N MET A 119 -19.76 -37.17 -50.75
CA MET A 119 -19.81 -36.75 -49.34
C MET A 119 -18.73 -35.74 -48.94
N GLN A 120 -17.69 -35.56 -49.72
CA GLN A 120 -16.55 -34.71 -49.39
C GLN A 120 -16.96 -33.26 -49.15
N THR A 121 -17.74 -32.66 -50.05
CA THR A 121 -18.17 -31.26 -49.93
C THR A 121 -18.97 -30.97 -48.65
N ALA A 122 -19.91 -31.85 -48.30
CA ALA A 122 -20.69 -31.69 -47.09
C ALA A 122 -19.79 -31.82 -45.83
N CYS A 123 -18.88 -32.79 -45.80
CA CYS A 123 -17.91 -32.96 -44.73
C CYS A 123 -17.02 -31.74 -44.53
N GLU A 124 -16.49 -31.14 -45.62
CA GLU A 124 -15.64 -29.93 -45.56
C GLU A 124 -16.42 -28.71 -45.05
N GLN A 125 -17.70 -28.56 -45.46
CA GLN A 125 -18.57 -27.51 -44.95
C GLN A 125 -18.83 -27.65 -43.46
N ASP A 126 -19.07 -28.85 -42.97
CA ASP A 126 -19.26 -29.12 -41.54
C ASP A 126 -17.97 -28.85 -40.74
N ALA A 127 -16.83 -29.28 -41.28
CA ALA A 127 -15.51 -29.01 -40.66
C ALA A 127 -15.22 -27.49 -40.55
N GLN A 128 -15.56 -26.74 -41.61
CA GLN A 128 -15.40 -25.30 -41.61
C GLN A 128 -16.36 -24.61 -40.62
N ALA A 129 -17.61 -25.04 -40.53
CA ALA A 129 -18.60 -24.52 -39.58
C ALA A 129 -18.14 -24.74 -38.13
N ILE A 130 -17.63 -25.91 -37.81
CA ILE A 130 -17.05 -26.21 -36.48
C ILE A 130 -15.83 -25.33 -36.18
N HIS A 131 -14.96 -25.16 -37.15
CA HIS A 131 -13.80 -24.25 -37.03
C HIS A 131 -14.24 -22.82 -36.72
N ASP A 132 -15.16 -22.25 -37.49
CA ASP A 132 -15.62 -20.87 -37.33
C ASP A 132 -16.30 -20.63 -35.99
N GLN A 133 -17.07 -21.63 -35.50
CA GLN A 133 -17.66 -21.59 -34.18
C GLN A 133 -16.59 -21.59 -33.07
N ALA A 134 -15.54 -22.41 -33.22
CA ALA A 134 -14.44 -22.46 -32.26
C ALA A 134 -13.62 -21.17 -32.25
N VAL A 135 -13.35 -20.57 -33.42
CA VAL A 135 -12.68 -19.26 -33.53
C VAL A 135 -13.49 -18.17 -32.83
N ASN A 136 -14.81 -18.10 -33.09
CA ASN A 136 -15.67 -17.13 -32.44
C ASN A 136 -15.68 -17.27 -30.91
N ALA A 137 -15.69 -18.50 -30.41
CA ALA A 137 -15.61 -18.77 -28.97
C ALA A 137 -14.28 -18.31 -28.37
N ALA A 138 -13.16 -18.56 -29.06
CA ALA A 138 -11.82 -18.15 -28.60
C ALA A 138 -11.68 -16.62 -28.57
N VAL A 139 -12.18 -15.93 -29.60
CA VAL A 139 -12.21 -14.44 -29.68
C VAL A 139 -13.05 -13.88 -28.53
N ALA A 140 -14.26 -14.40 -28.33
CA ALA A 140 -15.16 -13.93 -27.28
C ALA A 140 -14.57 -14.13 -25.87
N GLN A 141 -13.74 -15.15 -25.66
CA GLN A 141 -13.04 -15.36 -24.39
C GLN A 141 -11.92 -14.35 -24.20
N LEU A 142 -11.12 -14.08 -25.23
CA LEU A 142 -10.08 -13.06 -25.19
C LEU A 142 -10.68 -11.68 -24.89
N ASP A 143 -11.73 -11.30 -25.60
CA ASP A 143 -12.38 -9.98 -25.45
C ASP A 143 -12.89 -9.75 -24.05
N ARG A 144 -13.46 -10.76 -23.40
CA ARG A 144 -13.91 -10.65 -22.00
C ARG A 144 -12.80 -10.23 -21.05
N VAL A 145 -11.59 -10.80 -21.21
CA VAL A 145 -10.45 -10.47 -20.36
C VAL A 145 -9.86 -9.11 -20.75
N MET A 146 -9.81 -8.81 -22.04
CA MET A 146 -9.23 -7.54 -22.51
C MET A 146 -10.06 -6.31 -22.12
N GLN A 147 -11.36 -6.45 -21.90
CA GLN A 147 -12.28 -5.39 -21.47
C GLN A 147 -12.28 -5.17 -19.95
N GLN A 148 -11.58 -5.97 -19.16
CA GLN A 148 -11.48 -5.74 -17.72
C GLN A 148 -10.77 -4.42 -17.44
N PRO A 149 -11.38 -3.53 -16.63
CA PRO A 149 -10.72 -2.30 -16.22
C PRO A 149 -9.49 -2.59 -15.36
N GLY A 150 -8.43 -1.82 -15.58
CA GLY A 150 -7.19 -1.90 -14.80
C GLY A 150 -7.17 -0.91 -13.63
#